data_d50e726ba6c6363d7b1c6af5e8f823f4
#
_entry.id   d50e726ba6c6363d7b1c6af5e8f823f4
#
_cell.length_a   1.000
_cell.length_b   1.000
_cell.length_c   1.000
_cell.angle_alpha   90.00
_cell.angle_beta   90.00
_cell.angle_gamma   90.00
#
_symmetry.space_group_name_H-M   'P 1'
#
loop_
_entity.id
_entity.type
_entity.pdbx_description
1 polymer ?
#
loop_
_entity_poly.entity_id
_entity_poly.type
_entity_poly.pdbx_seq_one_letter_code
_entity_poly.pdbx_strand_id
1 'polypeptide(L)'
;MSILNSGIVPVGSTGYSIDNSLRFNDDDTAYLSRTPSVAGNRKTWTWSGWVKRGNLSTNQALFTVDPDNPFVSLFFQDDNILYFYAHSGSAYLFELRTTQLFRDTSAWYHIVAVLDTSNSTSGDRVKLYVNGVRVSDFSTESYPAVNFESRINDAVLHKIGFQTNASRYLDGYLAEVNFVDGQALTP
;
A
#
# COMPACT_ATOMS: atom_id res chain seq x y z
N MET A 1 30.35 -40.82 -14.67
CA MET A 1 29.12 -40.14 -15.08
C MET A 1 29.09 -38.81 -14.30
N SER A 2 29.51 -37.73 -14.94
CA SER A 2 29.65 -36.42 -14.27
C SER A 2 28.32 -35.68 -14.41
N ILE A 3 27.69 -35.38 -13.30
CA ILE A 3 26.51 -34.52 -13.27
C ILE A 3 27.01 -33.08 -13.31
N LEU A 4 26.89 -32.44 -14.45
CA LEU A 4 27.07 -31.01 -14.58
C LEU A 4 25.94 -30.30 -13.85
N ASN A 5 26.22 -29.82 -12.68
CA ASN A 5 25.35 -28.87 -11.99
C ASN A 5 25.44 -27.55 -12.75
N SER A 6 24.54 -27.36 -13.73
CA SER A 6 24.35 -26.06 -14.38
C SER A 6 23.57 -25.15 -13.45
N GLY A 7 24.23 -24.72 -12.38
CA GLY A 7 23.75 -23.57 -11.62
C GLY A 7 23.75 -22.37 -12.56
N ILE A 8 22.58 -21.97 -13.04
CA ILE A 8 22.41 -20.65 -13.65
C ILE A 8 22.61 -19.66 -12.52
N VAL A 9 23.83 -19.17 -12.38
CA VAL A 9 24.09 -17.96 -11.60
C VAL A 9 23.50 -16.84 -12.43
N PRO A 10 22.50 -16.12 -11.94
CA PRO A 10 22.03 -14.93 -12.66
C PRO A 10 23.21 -13.96 -12.77
N VAL A 11 23.73 -13.79 -13.99
CA VAL A 11 24.75 -12.81 -14.25
C VAL A 11 24.12 -11.44 -14.06
N GLY A 12 24.56 -10.74 -13.00
CA GLY A 12 24.35 -9.30 -12.87
C GLY A 12 23.11 -8.87 -12.12
N SER A 13 22.83 -9.43 -10.95
CA SER A 13 22.08 -8.62 -9.99
C SER A 13 23.10 -7.85 -9.12
N THR A 14 23.47 -6.67 -9.58
CA THR A 14 23.81 -5.58 -8.66
C THR A 14 22.51 -5.15 -7.96
N GLY A 15 21.64 -6.13 -7.73
CA GLY A 15 20.32 -5.95 -7.21
C GLY A 15 20.38 -5.69 -5.72
N TYR A 16 19.69 -4.66 -5.30
CA TYR A 16 19.37 -4.43 -3.91
C TYR A 16 18.81 -5.71 -3.28
N SER A 17 19.42 -6.19 -2.19
CA SER A 17 19.00 -7.38 -1.46
C SER A 17 18.11 -6.96 -0.30
N ILE A 18 16.96 -7.59 -0.15
CA ILE A 18 16.08 -7.42 1.01
C ILE A 18 16.36 -8.57 1.96
N ASP A 19 17.12 -8.32 3.02
CA ASP A 19 17.58 -9.36 3.93
C ASP A 19 16.62 -9.60 5.11
N ASN A 20 15.72 -8.64 5.38
CA ASN A 20 14.83 -8.68 6.54
C ASN A 20 13.38 -8.34 6.19
N SER A 21 12.47 -8.98 6.90
CA SER A 21 11.04 -8.65 6.87
C SER A 21 10.46 -8.69 8.29
N LEU A 22 9.42 -7.90 8.52
CA LEU A 22 8.65 -7.95 9.74
C LEU A 22 7.42 -8.83 9.54
N ARG A 23 7.21 -9.81 10.41
CA ARG A 23 6.00 -10.61 10.44
C ARG A 23 4.91 -9.89 11.22
N PHE A 24 3.71 -9.88 10.64
CA PHE A 24 2.45 -9.52 11.28
C PHE A 24 1.62 -10.79 11.45
N ASN A 25 0.99 -10.93 12.62
CA ASN A 25 0.06 -11.99 12.92
C ASN A 25 -1.24 -11.35 13.40
N ASP A 26 -2.35 -11.63 12.72
CA ASP A 26 -3.65 -11.05 13.03
C ASP A 26 -4.21 -11.56 14.39
N ASP A 27 -3.89 -12.80 14.78
CA ASP A 27 -4.26 -13.35 16.09
C ASP A 27 -3.57 -12.64 17.26
N ASP A 28 -2.35 -12.11 17.04
CA ASP A 28 -1.59 -11.35 18.03
C ASP A 28 -1.94 -9.85 18.00
N THR A 29 -2.82 -9.43 17.09
CA THR A 29 -3.17 -8.01 16.87
C THR A 29 -1.96 -7.11 16.63
N ALA A 30 -0.94 -7.64 15.93
CA ALA A 30 0.32 -6.95 15.68
C ALA A 30 0.18 -5.82 14.66
N TYR A 31 0.65 -4.63 14.99
CA TYR A 31 0.71 -3.49 14.08
C TYR A 31 1.79 -2.48 14.50
N LEU A 32 2.15 -1.58 13.59
CA LEU A 32 3.00 -0.43 13.88
C LEU A 32 2.17 0.85 13.82
N SER A 33 2.54 1.84 14.64
CA SER A 33 1.88 3.14 14.62
C SER A 33 2.86 4.30 14.83
N ARG A 34 2.51 5.45 14.26
CA ARG A 34 3.25 6.69 14.43
C ARG A 34 2.32 7.89 14.29
N THR A 35 2.49 8.88 15.15
CA THR A 35 1.90 10.22 14.98
C THR A 35 3.03 11.20 14.66
N PRO A 36 3.08 11.78 13.45
CA PRO A 36 4.01 12.86 13.14
C PRO A 36 3.78 14.07 14.05
N SER A 37 4.85 14.76 14.44
CA SER A 37 4.74 15.95 15.29
C SER A 37 4.20 17.17 14.54
N VAL A 38 4.39 17.21 13.22
CA VAL A 38 3.90 18.24 12.29
C VAL A 38 3.42 17.57 11.02
N ALA A 39 2.46 18.19 10.34
CA ALA A 39 2.01 17.76 9.03
C ALA A 39 3.10 18.00 7.99
N GLY A 40 3.30 17.06 7.08
CA GLY A 40 4.10 17.22 5.88
C GLY A 40 3.24 17.62 4.67
N ASN A 41 3.71 17.31 3.47
CA ASN A 41 2.96 17.59 2.25
C ASN A 41 1.78 16.61 2.10
N ARG A 42 0.58 17.07 2.34
CA ARG A 42 -0.66 16.28 2.30
C ARG A 42 -1.22 16.10 0.88
N LYS A 43 -0.65 16.81 -0.10
CA LYS A 43 -1.07 16.79 -1.51
C LYS A 43 -0.19 15.90 -2.37
N THR A 44 1.07 15.68 -1.95
CA THR A 44 2.06 14.95 -2.73
C THR A 44 2.89 14.08 -1.81
N TRP A 45 2.85 12.76 -2.05
CA TRP A 45 3.64 11.77 -1.30
C TRP A 45 3.63 10.42 -2.01
N THR A 46 4.55 9.56 -1.61
CA THR A 46 4.63 8.17 -2.07
C THR A 46 4.79 7.24 -0.87
N TRP A 47 3.98 6.19 -0.83
CA TRP A 47 4.18 5.04 0.04
C TRP A 47 4.60 3.84 -0.81
N SER A 48 5.57 3.04 -0.32
CA SER A 48 5.97 1.80 -0.97
C SER A 48 6.26 0.73 0.07
N GLY A 49 6.09 -0.53 -0.32
CA GLY A 49 6.42 -1.68 0.52
C GLY A 49 6.33 -2.99 -0.23
N TRP A 50 7.15 -3.95 0.19
CA TRP A 50 7.01 -5.34 -0.20
C TRP A 50 6.08 -6.06 0.76
N VAL A 51 5.11 -6.77 0.21
CA VAL A 51 4.06 -7.45 0.96
C VAL A 51 4.00 -8.92 0.55
N LYS A 52 3.98 -9.80 1.54
CA LYS A 52 3.66 -11.23 1.37
C LYS A 52 2.50 -11.55 2.28
N ARG A 53 1.40 -12.03 1.73
CA ARG A 53 0.19 -12.39 2.49
C ARG A 53 0.38 -13.73 3.19
N GLY A 54 -0.11 -13.86 4.41
CA GLY A 54 -0.14 -15.13 5.16
C GLY A 54 -1.43 -15.90 4.94
N ASN A 55 -2.57 -15.19 4.93
CA ASN A 55 -3.88 -15.76 4.68
C ASN A 55 -4.64 -15.04 3.55
N LEU A 56 -5.78 -15.58 3.13
CA LEU A 56 -6.64 -15.05 2.07
C LEU A 56 -8.07 -14.89 2.58
N SER A 57 -8.88 -14.19 1.76
CA SER A 57 -10.31 -14.02 2.01
C SER A 57 -10.64 -13.30 3.34
N THR A 58 -9.71 -12.46 3.79
CA THR A 58 -9.85 -11.56 4.92
C THR A 58 -9.41 -10.17 4.53
N ASN A 59 -9.99 -9.15 5.18
CA ASN A 59 -9.58 -7.77 4.99
C ASN A 59 -8.30 -7.50 5.76
N GLN A 60 -7.22 -7.09 5.09
CA GLN A 60 -5.88 -6.93 5.65
C GLN A 60 -5.32 -5.55 5.34
N ALA A 61 -5.22 -4.70 6.35
CA ALA A 61 -4.72 -3.34 6.19
C ALA A 61 -3.19 -3.31 6.00
N LEU A 62 -2.74 -2.50 5.05
CA LEU A 62 -1.31 -2.24 4.81
C LEU A 62 -0.90 -0.90 5.44
N PHE A 63 -1.60 0.18 5.08
CA PHE A 63 -1.32 1.52 5.57
C PHE A 63 -2.60 2.31 5.72
N THR A 64 -2.82 2.90 6.90
CA THR A 64 -4.08 3.57 7.24
C THR A 64 -3.90 4.83 8.07
N VAL A 65 -4.86 5.72 7.95
CA VAL A 65 -5.12 6.82 8.88
C VAL A 65 -6.60 6.78 9.24
N ASP A 66 -6.90 6.43 10.48
CA ASP A 66 -8.25 6.28 11.05
C ASP A 66 -8.17 6.37 12.60
N PRO A 67 -9.26 6.46 13.37
CA PRO A 67 -10.66 6.33 12.97
C PRO A 67 -11.33 7.63 12.51
N ASP A 68 -10.70 8.77 12.67
CA ASP A 68 -11.33 10.06 12.40
C ASP A 68 -11.51 10.33 10.90
N ASN A 69 -12.57 11.06 10.58
CA ASN A 69 -12.85 11.47 9.20
C ASN A 69 -12.04 12.72 8.79
N PRO A 70 -11.61 12.80 7.53
CA PRO A 70 -11.60 11.72 6.54
C PRO A 70 -10.59 10.64 6.89
N PHE A 71 -10.94 9.37 6.73
CA PHE A 71 -10.01 8.27 6.88
C PHE A 71 -9.49 7.78 5.53
N VAL A 72 -8.28 7.23 5.52
CA VAL A 72 -7.60 6.72 4.32
C VAL A 72 -7.13 5.31 4.60
N SER A 73 -7.33 4.40 3.65
CA SER A 73 -6.92 3.01 3.80
C SER A 73 -6.41 2.42 2.50
N LEU A 74 -5.23 1.80 2.59
CA LEU A 74 -4.68 0.89 1.59
C LEU A 74 -4.70 -0.50 2.20
N PHE A 75 -5.41 -1.46 1.58
CA PHE A 75 -5.60 -2.79 2.15
C PHE A 75 -5.95 -3.83 1.09
N PHE A 76 -5.76 -5.12 1.41
CA PHE A 76 -6.36 -6.21 0.66
C PHE A 76 -7.78 -6.46 1.19
N GLN A 77 -8.75 -6.51 0.28
CA GLN A 77 -10.12 -6.85 0.61
C GLN A 77 -10.31 -8.38 0.68
N ASP A 78 -11.39 -8.84 1.29
CA ASP A 78 -11.72 -10.26 1.46
C ASP A 78 -11.95 -11.02 0.14
N ASP A 79 -12.27 -10.31 -0.95
CA ASP A 79 -12.29 -10.84 -2.32
C ASP A 79 -10.90 -10.93 -2.98
N ASN A 80 -9.84 -10.57 -2.22
CA ASN A 80 -8.42 -10.62 -2.59
C ASN A 80 -7.97 -9.58 -3.62
N ILE A 81 -8.70 -8.48 -3.79
CA ILE A 81 -8.23 -7.31 -4.53
C ILE A 81 -7.41 -6.38 -3.65
N LEU A 82 -6.62 -5.50 -4.27
CA LEU A 82 -6.01 -4.35 -3.59
C LEU A 82 -6.98 -3.17 -3.69
N TYR A 83 -7.27 -2.55 -2.55
CA TYR A 83 -8.19 -1.44 -2.45
C TYR A 83 -7.54 -0.25 -1.75
N PHE A 84 -7.58 0.91 -2.40
CA PHE A 84 -7.06 2.16 -1.87
C PHE A 84 -8.12 3.24 -1.97
N TYR A 85 -8.46 3.86 -0.84
CA TYR A 85 -9.52 4.87 -0.79
C TYR A 85 -9.31 5.91 0.30
N ALA A 86 -9.99 7.05 0.15
CA ALA A 86 -10.25 8.01 1.20
C ALA A 86 -11.77 8.23 1.32
N HIS A 87 -12.28 8.32 2.56
CA HIS A 87 -13.71 8.44 2.83
C HIS A 87 -13.98 9.49 3.90
N SER A 88 -14.95 10.38 3.67
CA SER A 88 -15.29 11.50 4.56
C SER A 88 -16.20 11.12 5.73
N GLY A 89 -16.62 9.88 5.83
CA GLY A 89 -17.70 9.42 6.72
C GLY A 89 -19.04 9.34 6.01
N SER A 90 -19.27 10.12 4.96
CA SER A 90 -20.49 10.12 4.15
C SER A 90 -20.30 9.79 2.68
N ALA A 91 -19.10 10.02 2.13
CA ALA A 91 -18.78 9.80 0.71
C ALA A 91 -17.31 9.44 0.49
N TYR A 92 -17.03 8.70 -0.58
CA TYR A 92 -15.67 8.51 -1.06
C TYR A 92 -15.11 9.80 -1.63
N LEU A 93 -13.92 10.16 -1.20
CA LEU A 93 -13.14 11.30 -1.73
C LEU A 93 -12.26 10.86 -2.91
N PHE A 94 -11.84 9.62 -2.88
CA PHE A 94 -11.34 8.84 -4.01
C PHE A 94 -11.44 7.34 -3.70
N GLU A 95 -11.43 6.52 -4.74
CA GLU A 95 -11.57 5.07 -4.64
C GLU A 95 -10.91 4.37 -5.82
N LEU A 96 -9.99 3.44 -5.55
CA LEU A 96 -9.34 2.59 -6.56
C LEU A 96 -9.44 1.13 -6.12
N ARG A 97 -10.22 0.30 -6.83
CA ARG A 97 -10.39 -1.14 -6.60
C ARG A 97 -9.82 -1.89 -7.79
N THR A 98 -8.76 -2.65 -7.60
CA THR A 98 -8.13 -3.41 -8.68
C THR A 98 -9.05 -4.54 -9.17
N THR A 99 -8.94 -4.91 -10.47
CA THR A 99 -9.48 -6.18 -10.97
C THR A 99 -8.53 -7.35 -10.70
N GLN A 100 -7.23 -7.04 -10.55
CA GLN A 100 -6.20 -8.03 -10.21
C GLN A 100 -6.47 -8.64 -8.84
N LEU A 101 -6.31 -9.98 -8.77
CA LEU A 101 -6.45 -10.76 -7.55
C LEU A 101 -5.08 -11.16 -7.00
N PHE A 102 -4.89 -10.98 -5.70
CA PHE A 102 -3.64 -11.23 -4.98
C PHE A 102 -3.80 -12.51 -4.13
N ARG A 103 -3.79 -13.69 -4.78
CA ARG A 103 -4.10 -15.00 -4.15
C ARG A 103 -2.88 -15.85 -3.88
N ASP A 104 -1.72 -15.51 -4.39
CA ASP A 104 -0.51 -16.29 -4.16
C ASP A 104 0.15 -15.86 -2.85
N THR A 105 0.01 -16.69 -1.82
CA THR A 105 0.62 -16.46 -0.49
C THR A 105 2.12 -16.80 -0.47
N SER A 106 2.65 -17.42 -1.53
CA SER A 106 4.09 -17.63 -1.69
C SER A 106 4.81 -16.43 -2.30
N ALA A 107 4.08 -15.57 -3.02
CA ALA A 107 4.64 -14.43 -3.74
C ALA A 107 4.82 -13.20 -2.84
N TRP A 108 5.88 -12.43 -3.14
CA TRP A 108 6.04 -11.07 -2.70
C TRP A 108 5.48 -10.12 -3.75
N TYR A 109 4.73 -9.12 -3.31
CA TYR A 109 4.21 -8.04 -4.13
C TYR A 109 4.87 -6.73 -3.72
N HIS A 110 5.55 -6.06 -4.65
CA HIS A 110 5.96 -4.67 -4.45
C HIS A 110 4.78 -3.76 -4.76
N ILE A 111 4.28 -3.06 -3.76
CA ILE A 111 3.14 -2.15 -3.89
C ILE A 111 3.63 -0.72 -3.70
N VAL A 112 3.26 0.16 -4.63
CA VAL A 112 3.52 1.59 -4.50
C VAL A 112 2.20 2.35 -4.67
N ALA A 113 1.87 3.19 -3.69
CA ALA A 113 0.73 4.09 -3.71
C ALA A 113 1.23 5.54 -3.76
N VAL A 114 0.79 6.29 -4.76
CA VAL A 114 1.23 7.65 -5.03
C VAL A 114 0.04 8.60 -4.99
N LEU A 115 0.17 9.69 -4.26
CA LEU A 115 -0.74 10.83 -4.33
C LEU A 115 -0.01 12.03 -4.93
N ASP A 116 -0.64 12.70 -5.91
CA ASP A 116 -0.25 14.01 -6.43
C ASP A 116 -1.50 14.77 -6.85
N THR A 117 -2.17 15.37 -5.88
CA THR A 117 -3.42 16.09 -6.14
C THR A 117 -3.23 17.45 -6.79
N SER A 118 -1.99 17.91 -6.96
CA SER A 118 -1.66 19.09 -7.75
C SER A 118 -1.80 18.87 -9.26
N ASN A 119 -1.85 17.59 -9.69
CA ASN A 119 -1.93 17.22 -11.10
C ASN A 119 -3.27 17.65 -11.70
N SER A 120 -3.21 18.26 -12.92
CA SER A 120 -4.41 18.68 -13.65
C SER A 120 -5.25 17.48 -14.14
N THR A 121 -4.58 16.36 -14.52
CA THR A 121 -5.22 15.13 -14.97
C THR A 121 -5.72 14.34 -13.76
N SER A 122 -7.03 14.11 -13.69
CA SER A 122 -7.65 13.42 -12.53
C SER A 122 -7.06 12.03 -12.28
N GLY A 123 -6.89 11.22 -13.32
CA GLY A 123 -6.33 9.87 -13.24
C GLY A 123 -4.86 9.81 -12.81
N ASP A 124 -4.16 10.94 -12.77
CA ASP A 124 -2.77 11.02 -12.31
C ASP A 124 -2.65 11.53 -10.87
N ARG A 125 -3.76 11.91 -10.22
CA ARG A 125 -3.76 12.39 -8.83
C ARG A 125 -3.56 11.27 -7.81
N VAL A 126 -4.04 10.06 -8.11
CA VAL A 126 -3.81 8.85 -7.31
C VAL A 126 -3.39 7.73 -8.24
N LYS A 127 -2.27 7.07 -7.93
CA LYS A 127 -1.74 5.95 -8.73
C LYS A 127 -1.37 4.79 -7.84
N LEU A 128 -1.62 3.58 -8.33
CA LEU A 128 -1.13 2.34 -7.75
C LEU A 128 -0.17 1.67 -8.72
N TYR A 129 0.89 1.07 -8.18
CA TYR A 129 1.79 0.20 -8.93
C TYR A 129 1.93 -1.13 -8.20
N VAL A 130 2.02 -2.20 -8.97
CA VAL A 130 2.28 -3.55 -8.48
C VAL A 130 3.45 -4.12 -9.26
N ASN A 131 4.49 -4.54 -8.56
CA ASN A 131 5.70 -5.11 -9.15
C ASN A 131 6.31 -4.22 -10.27
N GLY A 132 6.33 -2.91 -10.06
CA GLY A 132 6.87 -1.93 -11.00
C GLY A 132 5.91 -1.51 -12.12
N VAL A 133 4.73 -2.13 -12.25
CA VAL A 133 3.77 -1.83 -13.31
C VAL A 133 2.62 -0.99 -12.76
N ARG A 134 2.29 0.12 -13.43
CA ARG A 134 1.12 0.94 -13.09
C ARG A 134 -0.16 0.12 -13.29
N VAL A 135 -1.01 0.09 -12.27
CA VAL A 135 -2.35 -0.48 -12.39
C VAL A 135 -3.21 0.47 -13.22
N SER A 136 -3.83 -0.06 -14.26
CA SER A 136 -4.73 0.67 -15.17
C SER A 136 -6.12 0.03 -15.27
N ASP A 137 -6.30 -1.15 -14.68
CA ASP A 137 -7.55 -1.90 -14.74
C ASP A 137 -8.17 -1.96 -13.33
N PHE A 138 -9.26 -1.22 -13.16
CA PHE A 138 -10.00 -1.09 -11.92
C PHE A 138 -11.46 -1.52 -12.11
N SER A 139 -12.00 -2.25 -11.15
CA SER A 139 -13.44 -2.54 -11.08
C SER A 139 -14.25 -1.31 -10.62
N THR A 140 -13.60 -0.44 -9.86
CA THR A 140 -14.14 0.87 -9.45
C THR A 140 -12.98 1.85 -9.38
N GLU A 141 -13.17 3.03 -9.97
CA GLU A 141 -12.20 4.12 -9.87
C GLU A 141 -12.91 5.48 -9.71
N SER A 142 -12.40 6.26 -8.79
CA SER A 142 -12.71 7.68 -8.68
C SER A 142 -11.50 8.42 -8.11
N TYR A 143 -11.35 9.67 -8.50
CA TYR A 143 -10.15 10.45 -8.21
C TYR A 143 -10.49 11.68 -7.38
N PRO A 144 -9.57 12.14 -6.49
CA PRO A 144 -9.82 13.30 -5.65
C PRO A 144 -9.89 14.58 -6.47
N ALA A 145 -10.50 15.60 -5.90
CA ALA A 145 -10.43 16.95 -6.47
C ALA A 145 -8.98 17.45 -6.57
N VAL A 146 -8.74 18.38 -7.49
CA VAL A 146 -7.43 19.06 -7.55
C VAL A 146 -7.15 19.77 -6.22
N ASN A 147 -5.92 19.71 -5.76
CA ASN A 147 -5.48 20.24 -4.46
C ASN A 147 -6.17 19.60 -3.23
N PHE A 148 -6.77 18.44 -3.36
CA PHE A 148 -7.24 17.68 -2.20
C PHE A 148 -6.10 17.42 -1.23
N GLU A 149 -6.32 17.66 0.06
CA GLU A 149 -5.38 17.39 1.13
C GLU A 149 -5.75 16.08 1.83
N SER A 150 -4.89 15.09 1.64
CA SER A 150 -5.02 13.78 2.29
C SER A 150 -4.89 13.90 3.81
N ARG A 151 -5.49 12.95 4.53
CA ARG A 151 -5.21 12.75 5.95
C ARG A 151 -3.89 12.02 6.19
N ILE A 152 -3.38 11.29 5.19
CA ILE A 152 -2.01 10.76 5.22
C ILE A 152 -1.03 11.96 5.17
N ASN A 153 0.02 11.86 5.96
CA ASN A 153 1.02 12.90 6.20
C ASN A 153 0.52 14.14 6.99
N ASP A 154 -0.62 14.01 7.65
CA ASP A 154 -1.08 14.97 8.66
C ASP A 154 -0.49 14.62 10.05
N ALA A 155 -0.57 15.53 11.01
CA ALA A 155 -0.14 15.31 12.40
C ALA A 155 -1.16 14.46 13.19
N VAL A 156 -1.48 13.28 12.67
CA VAL A 156 -2.45 12.33 13.22
C VAL A 156 -1.89 10.91 13.23
N LEU A 157 -2.56 9.98 13.91
CA LEU A 157 -2.11 8.62 14.04
C LEU A 157 -2.16 7.87 12.69
N HIS A 158 -0.98 7.41 12.25
CA HIS A 158 -0.81 6.51 11.10
C HIS A 158 -0.53 5.10 11.59
N LYS A 159 -1.00 4.10 10.88
CA LYS A 159 -0.82 2.69 11.21
C LYS A 159 -0.37 1.88 10.01
N ILE A 160 0.47 0.88 10.27
CA ILE A 160 0.89 -0.14 9.32
C ILE A 160 0.41 -1.49 9.86
N GLY A 161 -0.31 -2.25 9.04
CA GLY A 161 -0.82 -3.57 9.41
C GLY A 161 -2.13 -3.56 10.19
N PHE A 162 -2.78 -2.40 10.37
CA PHE A 162 -4.04 -2.31 11.12
C PHE A 162 -4.95 -1.17 10.66
N GLN A 163 -6.27 -1.41 10.67
CA GLN A 163 -7.32 -0.40 10.55
C GLN A 163 -8.34 -0.54 11.68
N THR A 164 -8.51 0.51 12.49
CA THR A 164 -9.37 0.49 13.68
C THR A 164 -10.85 0.31 13.34
N ASN A 165 -11.37 1.11 12.40
CA ASN A 165 -12.80 1.19 12.09
C ASN A 165 -13.42 -0.16 11.68
N ALA A 166 -12.60 -1.11 11.21
CA ALA A 166 -13.07 -2.38 10.69
C ALA A 166 -12.32 -3.59 11.26
N SER A 167 -11.45 -3.38 12.29
CA SER A 167 -10.63 -4.42 12.92
C SER A 167 -9.86 -5.28 11.91
N ARG A 168 -9.24 -4.61 10.90
CA ARG A 168 -8.51 -5.26 9.80
C ARG A 168 -7.04 -5.38 10.16
N TYR A 169 -6.64 -6.53 10.63
CA TYR A 169 -5.22 -6.82 10.89
C TYR A 169 -4.58 -7.49 9.69
N LEU A 170 -3.30 -7.18 9.47
CA LEU A 170 -2.49 -7.89 8.48
C LEU A 170 -2.03 -9.22 9.05
N ASP A 171 -2.19 -10.30 8.28
CA ASP A 171 -1.46 -11.55 8.48
C ASP A 171 -0.50 -11.75 7.30
N GLY A 172 0.81 -11.77 7.60
CA GLY A 172 1.83 -11.88 6.58
C GLY A 172 3.13 -11.16 6.93
N TYR A 173 3.81 -10.69 5.91
CA TYR A 173 5.12 -10.06 6.05
C TYR A 173 5.18 -8.76 5.29
N LEU A 174 5.86 -7.78 5.86
CA LEU A 174 6.24 -6.53 5.21
C LEU A 174 7.76 -6.35 5.22
N ALA A 175 8.30 -5.85 4.12
CA ALA A 175 9.70 -5.46 4.01
C ALA A 175 9.81 -4.13 3.25
N GLU A 176 10.87 -3.37 3.56
CA GLU A 176 11.19 -2.09 2.89
C GLU A 176 9.98 -1.15 2.77
N VAL A 177 9.28 -0.97 3.90
CA VAL A 177 8.17 0.00 3.94
C VAL A 177 8.74 1.40 4.05
N ASN A 178 8.53 2.20 3.01
CA ASN A 178 9.01 3.56 2.90
C ASN A 178 7.84 4.53 2.71
N PHE A 179 7.97 5.71 3.29
CA PHE A 179 7.10 6.84 3.05
C PHE A 179 7.94 8.05 2.65
N VAL A 180 7.68 8.62 1.47
CA VAL A 180 8.40 9.77 0.93
C VAL A 180 7.48 10.96 0.87
N ASP A 181 7.79 11.97 1.69
CA ASP A 181 7.06 13.22 1.78
C ASP A 181 7.38 14.15 0.61
N GLY A 182 6.37 14.81 0.07
CA GLY A 182 6.52 15.85 -0.95
C GLY A 182 6.90 15.39 -2.35
N GLN A 183 6.98 14.08 -2.60
CA GLN A 183 7.41 13.54 -3.89
C GLN A 183 6.44 12.47 -4.40
N ALA A 184 6.04 12.58 -5.66
CA ALA A 184 5.27 11.59 -6.41
C ALA A 184 6.22 10.72 -7.25
N LEU A 185 6.75 9.66 -6.65
CA LEU A 185 7.73 8.78 -7.27
C LEU A 185 7.07 7.62 -8.03
N THR A 186 7.79 7.11 -9.02
CA THR A 186 7.47 5.84 -9.69
C THR A 186 8.44 4.76 -9.23
N PRO A 187 8.06 3.47 -9.30
CA PRO A 187 8.98 2.35 -9.02
C PRO A 187 10.18 2.32 -9.93
#